data_84b2cb41a9d9356654bd249b6344c936
#
_entry.id   84b2cb41a9d9356654bd249b6344c936
#
_cell.length_a   1.000
_cell.length_b   1.000
_cell.length_c   1.000
_cell.angle_alpha   90.00
_cell.angle_beta   90.00
_cell.angle_gamma   90.00
#
_symmetry.space_group_name_H-M   'P 1'
#
loop_
_entity.id
_entity.type
_entity.pdbx_description
1 polymer ?
#
loop_
_entity_poly.entity_id
_entity_poly.type
_entity_poly.pdbx_seq_one_letter_code
_entity_poly.pdbx_strand_id
1 'polypeptide(L)'
;MQSASKNLGAFDQLDGGQGENTLFGYGDGNGAHFDATLAGILNELGSNYAADYAEDLTKQDSAGNTVDYRVRMYTPLYYLLESSEGYQESTVAKYWRIRTGIAQGDCALSTEMNLALVLENDERVESVDFETIWGAGHTQAERSGNSTDNFIAWVNACLAE
;
A
#
# COMPACT_ATOMS: atom_id res chain seq x y z
N MET A 1 -6.71 23.43 3.86
CA MET A 1 -6.19 22.72 2.68
C MET A 1 -4.78 22.29 3.02
N GLN A 2 -4.55 21.00 3.16
CA GLN A 2 -3.20 20.49 3.31
C GLN A 2 -2.51 20.70 1.97
N SER A 3 -1.42 21.47 1.93
CA SER A 3 -0.59 21.54 0.74
C SER A 3 0.03 20.15 0.58
N ALA A 4 -0.25 19.48 -0.50
CA ALA A 4 0.46 18.26 -0.83
C ALA A 4 1.95 18.60 -0.89
N SER A 5 2.70 18.20 0.12
CA SER A 5 4.15 18.31 0.11
C SER A 5 4.79 17.23 -0.77
N LYS A 6 4.01 16.29 -1.23
CA LYS A 6 4.39 15.23 -2.16
C LYS A 6 3.73 15.48 -3.51
N ASN A 7 4.51 15.43 -4.56
CA ASN A 7 4.00 15.38 -5.92
C ASN A 7 3.43 13.99 -6.16
N LEU A 8 2.11 13.87 -6.19
CA LEU A 8 1.44 12.61 -6.56
C LEU A 8 2.02 11.37 -5.87
N GLY A 9 2.23 11.45 -4.56
CA GLY A 9 3.00 10.49 -3.77
C GLY A 9 2.52 9.04 -3.75
N ALA A 10 1.44 8.72 -4.43
CA ALA A 10 0.94 7.36 -4.55
C ALA A 10 1.46 6.63 -5.81
N PHE A 11 2.29 7.27 -6.61
CA PHE A 11 2.74 6.71 -7.87
C PHE A 11 4.26 6.71 -7.96
N ASP A 12 4.77 5.73 -8.68
CA ASP A 12 6.14 5.66 -9.10
C ASP A 12 6.54 6.94 -9.86
N GLN A 13 7.73 7.46 -9.58
CA GLN A 13 8.30 8.64 -10.20
C GLN A 13 9.59 8.28 -10.91
N LEU A 14 10.04 9.16 -11.82
CA LEU A 14 11.30 8.95 -12.54
C LEU A 14 12.54 9.15 -11.68
N ASP A 15 12.39 9.70 -10.48
CA ASP A 15 13.49 9.85 -9.52
C ASP A 15 13.65 8.53 -8.73
N GLY A 16 14.71 7.82 -9.01
CA GLY A 16 15.05 6.57 -8.31
C GLY A 16 15.34 6.73 -6.82
N GLY A 17 15.65 7.93 -6.36
CA GLY A 17 15.84 8.25 -4.93
C GLY A 17 14.54 8.55 -4.17
N GLN A 18 13.42 8.59 -4.86
CA GLN A 18 12.12 8.82 -4.26
C GLN A 18 11.72 7.63 -3.35
N GLY A 19 11.07 7.91 -2.21
CA GLY A 19 10.86 6.92 -1.14
C GLY A 19 10.10 5.66 -1.59
N GLU A 20 9.08 5.82 -2.42
CA GLU A 20 8.30 4.72 -2.95
C GLU A 20 9.12 3.84 -3.91
N ASN A 21 9.95 4.44 -4.76
CA ASN A 21 10.86 3.71 -5.63
C ASN A 21 11.91 2.92 -4.83
N THR A 22 12.45 3.49 -3.75
CA THR A 22 13.40 2.77 -2.90
C THR A 22 12.75 1.61 -2.17
N LEU A 23 11.47 1.70 -1.82
CA LEU A 23 10.71 0.60 -1.21
C LEU A 23 10.62 -0.61 -2.15
N PHE A 24 10.36 -0.37 -3.43
CA PHE A 24 10.29 -1.41 -4.46
C PHE A 24 11.64 -1.68 -5.13
N GLY A 25 12.70 -0.99 -4.71
CA GLY A 25 14.04 -1.07 -5.26
C GLY A 25 14.71 -2.42 -5.09
N TYR A 26 15.81 -2.61 -5.80
CA TYR A 26 16.57 -3.85 -5.85
C TYR A 26 17.81 -3.81 -4.94
N GLY A 27 17.60 -3.73 -3.65
CA GLY A 27 18.64 -3.99 -2.66
C GLY A 27 19.45 -2.79 -2.18
N ASP A 28 19.88 -1.89 -3.03
CA ASP A 28 20.64 -0.69 -2.67
C ASP A 28 19.79 0.59 -2.62
N GLY A 29 18.51 0.48 -2.88
CA GLY A 29 17.59 1.61 -2.92
C GLY A 29 17.74 2.50 -4.15
N ASN A 30 18.52 2.09 -5.14
CA ASN A 30 18.73 2.86 -6.36
C ASN A 30 17.81 2.38 -7.48
N GLY A 31 16.86 3.22 -7.85
CA GLY A 31 16.27 3.31 -9.17
C GLY A 31 15.41 2.16 -9.65
N ALA A 32 14.93 1.28 -8.78
CA ALA A 32 14.00 0.29 -9.26
C ALA A 32 12.60 0.87 -9.34
N HIS A 33 12.19 1.19 -10.52
CA HIS A 33 10.81 1.52 -10.85
C HIS A 33 9.97 0.24 -10.84
N PHE A 34 8.68 0.35 -10.55
CA PHE A 34 7.79 -0.79 -10.34
C PHE A 34 6.48 -0.72 -11.13
N ASP A 35 6.11 0.43 -11.70
CA ASP A 35 4.84 0.61 -12.38
C ASP A 35 4.94 0.26 -13.88
N ALA A 36 4.45 -0.93 -14.24
CA ALA A 36 4.42 -1.39 -15.62
C ALA A 36 3.52 -0.52 -16.53
N THR A 37 2.48 0.12 -15.97
CA THR A 37 1.61 1.03 -16.71
C THR A 37 2.37 2.29 -17.11
N LEU A 38 3.12 2.87 -16.18
CA LEU A 38 3.96 4.02 -16.46
C LEU A 38 5.06 3.68 -17.47
N ALA A 39 5.66 2.49 -17.40
CA ALA A 39 6.60 2.03 -18.42
C ALA A 39 5.98 2.02 -19.82
N GLY A 40 4.75 1.53 -19.96
CA GLY A 40 3.99 1.57 -21.22
C GLY A 40 3.79 3.00 -21.71
N ILE A 41 3.34 3.89 -20.86
CA ILE A 41 3.11 5.31 -21.18
C ILE A 41 4.41 6.00 -21.63
N LEU A 42 5.52 5.78 -20.92
CA LEU A 42 6.82 6.34 -21.28
C LEU A 42 7.27 5.88 -22.67
N ASN A 43 7.03 4.62 -22.98
CA ASN A 43 7.35 4.05 -24.30
C ASN A 43 6.47 4.65 -25.40
N GLU A 44 5.15 4.75 -25.18
CA GLU A 44 4.21 5.35 -26.13
C GLU A 44 4.52 6.81 -26.43
N LEU A 45 4.96 7.56 -25.45
CA LEU A 45 5.34 8.96 -25.58
C LEU A 45 6.76 9.18 -26.12
N GLY A 46 7.52 8.11 -26.37
CA GLY A 46 8.91 8.19 -26.83
C GLY A 46 9.82 8.91 -25.82
N SER A 47 9.59 8.72 -24.53
CA SER A 47 10.39 9.32 -23.45
C SER A 47 11.84 8.85 -23.50
N ASN A 48 12.78 9.75 -23.24
CA ASN A 48 14.19 9.41 -23.11
C ASN A 48 14.49 8.44 -21.95
N TYR A 49 13.56 8.33 -20.99
CA TYR A 49 13.68 7.43 -19.84
C TYR A 49 13.02 6.06 -20.06
N ALA A 50 12.35 5.84 -21.20
CA ALA A 50 11.55 4.63 -21.42
C ALA A 50 12.41 3.35 -21.35
N ALA A 51 13.61 3.37 -21.93
CA ALA A 51 14.51 2.23 -21.93
C ALA A 51 15.04 1.89 -20.54
N ASP A 52 15.51 2.90 -19.79
CA ASP A 52 16.06 2.73 -18.44
C ASP A 52 14.97 2.26 -17.48
N TYR A 53 13.76 2.83 -17.62
CA TYR A 53 12.61 2.43 -16.82
C TYR A 53 12.20 0.96 -17.07
N ALA A 54 12.12 0.58 -18.34
CA ALA A 54 11.81 -0.80 -18.71
C ALA A 54 12.89 -1.78 -18.22
N GLU A 55 14.17 -1.38 -18.23
CA GLU A 55 15.26 -2.18 -17.67
C GLU A 55 15.08 -2.38 -16.15
N ASP A 56 14.71 -1.34 -15.40
CA ASP A 56 14.49 -1.42 -13.96
C ASP A 56 13.41 -2.44 -13.59
N LEU A 57 12.35 -2.57 -14.40
CA LEU A 57 11.30 -3.58 -14.18
C LEU A 57 11.80 -5.03 -14.28
N THR A 58 12.96 -5.26 -14.89
CA THR A 58 13.56 -6.61 -15.00
C THR A 58 14.49 -6.95 -13.84
N LYS A 59 14.80 -5.99 -12.97
CA LYS A 59 15.79 -6.16 -11.89
C LYS A 59 15.21 -6.93 -10.72
N GLN A 60 16.09 -7.62 -10.01
CA GLN A 60 15.76 -8.37 -8.80
C GLN A 60 16.39 -7.68 -7.59
N ASP A 61 15.74 -7.82 -6.44
CA ASP A 61 16.34 -7.40 -5.16
C ASP A 61 17.46 -8.34 -4.70
N SER A 62 18.07 -8.02 -3.57
CA SER A 62 19.16 -8.82 -2.99
C SER A 62 18.74 -10.25 -2.59
N ALA A 63 17.45 -10.52 -2.47
CA ALA A 63 16.89 -11.84 -2.19
C ALA A 63 16.46 -12.60 -3.47
N GLY A 64 16.64 -11.99 -4.65
CA GLY A 64 16.28 -12.58 -5.93
C GLY A 64 14.81 -12.39 -6.31
N ASN A 65 14.06 -11.55 -5.61
CA ASN A 65 12.66 -11.30 -5.92
C ASN A 65 12.52 -10.34 -7.11
N THR A 66 11.63 -10.65 -8.03
CA THR A 66 11.27 -9.77 -9.14
C THR A 66 10.46 -8.57 -8.66
N VAL A 67 10.42 -7.51 -9.46
CA VAL A 67 9.55 -6.34 -9.19
C VAL A 67 8.09 -6.77 -9.07
N ASP A 68 7.58 -7.58 -9.98
CA ASP A 68 6.21 -8.08 -9.95
C ASP A 68 5.88 -8.83 -8.64
N TYR A 69 6.77 -9.72 -8.18
CA TYR A 69 6.60 -10.41 -6.90
C TYR A 69 6.53 -9.43 -5.74
N ARG A 70 7.42 -8.43 -5.70
CA ARG A 70 7.43 -7.42 -4.63
C ARG A 70 6.17 -6.56 -4.62
N VAL A 71 5.69 -6.13 -5.80
CA VAL A 71 4.43 -5.39 -5.95
C VAL A 71 3.25 -6.21 -5.41
N ARG A 72 3.18 -7.52 -5.73
CA ARG A 72 2.14 -8.41 -5.20
C ARG A 72 2.19 -8.49 -3.67
N MET A 73 3.37 -8.57 -3.07
CA MET A 73 3.53 -8.58 -1.60
C MET A 73 2.98 -7.32 -0.92
N TYR A 74 3.00 -6.17 -1.59
CA TYR A 74 2.46 -4.91 -1.10
C TYR A 74 1.01 -4.65 -1.54
N THR A 75 0.37 -5.61 -2.20
CA THR A 75 -1.01 -5.50 -2.69
C THR A 75 -1.92 -6.48 -1.94
N PRO A 76 -2.48 -6.09 -0.78
CA PRO A 76 -3.32 -7.01 0.02
C PRO A 76 -4.47 -7.62 -0.76
N LEU A 77 -5.09 -6.85 -1.64
CA LEU A 77 -6.22 -7.31 -2.46
C LEU A 77 -5.84 -8.47 -3.39
N TYR A 78 -4.57 -8.60 -3.78
CA TYR A 78 -4.09 -9.75 -4.54
C TYR A 78 -4.34 -11.08 -3.80
N TYR A 79 -4.23 -11.09 -2.47
CA TYR A 79 -4.40 -12.28 -1.63
C TYR A 79 -5.82 -12.45 -1.07
N LEU A 80 -6.64 -11.42 -1.16
CA LEU A 80 -7.97 -11.39 -0.53
C LEU A 80 -9.13 -11.51 -1.53
N LEU A 81 -8.94 -11.12 -2.79
CA LEU A 81 -10.00 -11.17 -3.81
C LEU A 81 -10.09 -12.56 -4.43
N GLU A 82 -11.27 -13.16 -4.44
CA GLU A 82 -11.55 -14.47 -5.07
C GLU A 82 -11.19 -14.51 -6.57
N SER A 83 -11.26 -13.36 -7.24
CA SER A 83 -10.90 -13.23 -8.66
C SER A 83 -9.41 -13.15 -8.93
N SER A 84 -8.58 -13.08 -7.89
CA SER A 84 -7.13 -12.97 -8.01
C SER A 84 -6.44 -14.33 -8.00
N GLU A 85 -5.34 -14.44 -8.73
CA GLU A 85 -4.51 -15.66 -8.75
C GLU A 85 -3.91 -15.97 -7.37
N GLY A 86 -3.66 -14.95 -6.53
CA GLY A 86 -3.10 -15.10 -5.19
C GLY A 86 -4.14 -15.38 -4.10
N TYR A 87 -5.41 -15.55 -4.45
CA TYR A 87 -6.45 -15.83 -3.47
C TYR A 87 -6.12 -17.08 -2.64
N GLN A 88 -6.17 -16.94 -1.32
CA GLN A 88 -5.82 -18.00 -0.34
C GLN A 88 -4.35 -18.42 -0.29
N GLU A 89 -3.44 -17.77 -0.99
CA GLU A 89 -2.00 -18.04 -0.87
C GLU A 89 -1.36 -17.47 0.41
N SER A 90 -2.10 -16.66 1.17
CA SER A 90 -1.62 -16.06 2.42
C SER A 90 -2.46 -16.45 3.63
N THR A 91 -1.85 -16.40 4.80
CA THR A 91 -2.56 -16.43 6.08
C THR A 91 -3.12 -15.05 6.37
N VAL A 92 -4.42 -14.96 6.63
CA VAL A 92 -5.12 -13.72 6.95
C VAL A 92 -5.31 -13.59 8.45
N ALA A 93 -5.02 -12.42 9.01
CA ALA A 93 -5.27 -12.15 10.41
C ALA A 93 -6.80 -12.12 10.69
N LYS A 94 -7.20 -12.58 11.86
CA LYS A 94 -8.61 -12.64 12.25
C LYS A 94 -9.19 -11.26 12.61
N TYR A 95 -8.37 -10.38 13.15
CA TYR A 95 -8.78 -9.06 13.66
C TYR A 95 -8.02 -7.97 12.92
N TRP A 96 -8.75 -6.98 12.43
CA TRP A 96 -8.20 -5.87 11.68
C TRP A 96 -8.65 -4.54 12.28
N ARG A 97 -7.72 -3.62 12.43
CA ARG A 97 -8.00 -2.25 12.83
C ARG A 97 -7.41 -1.29 11.80
N ILE A 98 -8.29 -0.57 11.13
CA ILE A 98 -7.93 0.36 10.04
C ILE A 98 -8.42 1.76 10.41
N ARG A 99 -7.52 2.72 10.45
CA ARG A 99 -7.81 4.12 10.72
C ARG A 99 -7.23 4.98 9.61
N THR A 100 -8.07 5.84 9.04
CA THR A 100 -7.62 6.79 8.03
C THR A 100 -8.17 8.18 8.32
N GLY A 101 -7.35 9.20 8.12
CA GLY A 101 -7.79 10.59 8.24
C GLY A 101 -8.39 11.09 6.94
N ILE A 102 -9.55 11.74 6.97
CA ILE A 102 -10.19 12.26 5.76
C ILE A 102 -9.33 13.30 5.01
N ALA A 103 -8.41 13.95 5.74
CA ALA A 103 -7.48 14.94 5.19
C ALA A 103 -6.05 14.42 5.04
N GLN A 104 -5.88 13.11 4.96
CA GLN A 104 -4.56 12.48 4.93
C GLN A 104 -3.70 12.85 3.70
N GLY A 105 -4.29 12.98 2.53
CA GLY A 105 -3.65 13.57 1.33
C GLY A 105 -2.64 12.70 0.58
N ASP A 106 -2.25 11.54 1.08
CA ASP A 106 -1.20 10.71 0.46
C ASP A 106 -1.76 9.58 -0.42
N CYS A 107 -2.92 9.02 -0.09
CA CYS A 107 -3.58 8.03 -0.93
C CYS A 107 -5.09 8.31 -1.03
N ALA A 108 -5.73 7.63 -1.97
CA ALA A 108 -7.17 7.73 -2.11
C ALA A 108 -7.87 7.06 -0.94
N LEU A 109 -8.87 7.71 -0.34
CA LEU A 109 -9.67 7.14 0.76
C LEU A 109 -10.37 5.82 0.37
N SER A 110 -10.59 5.60 -0.93
CA SER A 110 -11.14 4.34 -1.45
C SER A 110 -10.21 3.15 -1.25
N THR A 111 -8.89 3.36 -1.06
CA THR A 111 -7.92 2.27 -0.84
C THR A 111 -8.24 1.53 0.45
N GLU A 112 -8.35 2.25 1.56
CA GLU A 112 -8.64 1.67 2.87
C GLU A 112 -10.08 1.15 2.95
N MET A 113 -11.02 1.84 2.30
CA MET A 113 -12.42 1.38 2.23
C MET A 113 -12.54 0.07 1.47
N ASN A 114 -11.87 -0.08 0.33
CA ASN A 114 -11.88 -1.32 -0.43
C ASN A 114 -11.24 -2.46 0.35
N LEU A 115 -10.15 -2.20 1.07
CA LEU A 115 -9.53 -3.19 1.94
C LEU A 115 -10.49 -3.62 3.05
N ALA A 116 -11.15 -2.69 3.73
CA ALA A 116 -12.11 -3.00 4.78
C ALA A 116 -13.27 -3.84 4.26
N LEU A 117 -13.85 -3.46 3.10
CA LEU A 117 -14.96 -4.19 2.49
C LEU A 117 -14.59 -5.64 2.11
N VAL A 118 -13.38 -5.85 1.60
CA VAL A 118 -12.93 -7.20 1.24
C VAL A 118 -12.71 -8.04 2.51
N LEU A 119 -12.10 -7.46 3.54
CA LEU A 119 -11.88 -8.13 4.81
C LEU A 119 -13.20 -8.48 5.53
N GLU A 120 -14.19 -7.60 5.48
CA GLU A 120 -15.54 -7.87 6.06
C GLU A 120 -16.28 -9.04 5.37
N ASN A 121 -15.90 -9.35 4.13
CA ASN A 121 -16.48 -10.47 3.36
C ASN A 121 -15.58 -11.72 3.35
N ASP A 122 -14.43 -11.70 4.00
CA ASP A 122 -13.52 -12.85 4.07
C ASP A 122 -13.88 -13.73 5.29
N GLU A 123 -14.25 -14.97 5.06
CA GLU A 123 -14.64 -15.92 6.11
C GLU A 123 -13.55 -16.21 7.16
N ARG A 124 -12.30 -15.88 6.86
CA ARG A 124 -11.15 -16.02 7.76
C ARG A 124 -11.02 -14.86 8.74
N VAL A 125 -11.76 -13.77 8.52
CA VAL A 125 -11.72 -12.55 9.33
C VAL A 125 -12.89 -12.55 10.31
N GLU A 126 -12.60 -12.38 11.58
CA GLU A 126 -13.62 -12.34 12.65
C GLU A 126 -14.12 -10.92 12.93
N SER A 127 -13.27 -9.92 12.77
CA SER A 127 -13.66 -8.52 13.02
C SER A 127 -12.81 -7.53 12.23
N VAL A 128 -13.49 -6.51 11.69
CA VAL A 128 -12.86 -5.34 11.05
C VAL A 128 -13.35 -4.08 11.74
N ASP A 129 -12.44 -3.40 12.45
CA ASP A 129 -12.68 -2.11 13.08
C ASP A 129 -12.17 -0.99 12.17
N PHE A 130 -13.01 -0.53 11.24
CA PHE A 130 -12.69 0.50 10.25
C PHE A 130 -13.32 1.84 10.58
N GLU A 131 -12.53 2.90 10.58
CA GLU A 131 -13.03 4.28 10.70
C GLU A 131 -12.26 5.26 9.81
N THR A 132 -13.00 6.14 9.14
CA THR A 132 -12.47 7.37 8.54
C THR A 132 -12.68 8.53 9.52
N ILE A 133 -11.59 9.12 9.98
CA ILE A 133 -11.63 10.13 11.05
C ILE A 133 -11.72 11.52 10.42
N TRP A 134 -12.81 12.22 10.71
CA TRP A 134 -13.04 13.58 10.24
C TRP A 134 -11.98 14.54 10.78
N GLY A 135 -11.40 15.36 9.90
CA GLY A 135 -10.40 16.37 10.27
C GLY A 135 -9.01 15.85 10.58
N ALA A 136 -8.80 14.53 10.67
CA ALA A 136 -7.48 13.97 10.88
C ALA A 136 -6.63 13.97 9.59
N GLY A 137 -5.31 14.11 9.78
CA GLY A 137 -4.31 14.10 8.73
C GLY A 137 -3.79 12.70 8.39
N HIS A 138 -2.58 12.65 7.86
CA HIS A 138 -1.96 11.45 7.30
C HIS A 138 -1.75 10.31 8.31
N THR A 139 -1.34 10.62 9.52
CA THR A 139 -0.99 9.58 10.52
C THR A 139 -1.77 9.75 11.82
N GLN A 140 -1.86 8.66 12.60
CA GLN A 140 -2.45 8.67 13.92
C GLN A 140 -3.90 9.19 13.96
N ALA A 141 -4.67 8.81 12.96
CA ALA A 141 -6.07 9.19 12.87
C ALA A 141 -6.89 8.48 13.95
N GLU A 142 -7.32 9.22 14.95
CA GLU A 142 -8.14 8.72 16.04
C GLU A 142 -9.29 9.70 16.34
N ARG A 143 -10.45 9.16 16.70
CA ARG A 143 -11.61 9.97 17.09
C ARG A 143 -11.40 10.66 18.44
N SER A 144 -10.70 9.98 19.35
CA SER A 144 -10.35 10.48 20.68
C SER A 144 -9.17 9.70 21.26
N GLY A 145 -8.50 10.25 22.27
CA GLY A 145 -7.35 9.60 22.89
C GLY A 145 -6.08 9.69 22.02
N ASN A 146 -5.20 8.72 22.15
CA ASN A 146 -4.02 8.59 21.32
C ASN A 146 -3.96 7.20 20.65
N SER A 147 -3.29 7.11 19.53
CA SER A 147 -3.26 5.89 18.71
C SER A 147 -2.63 4.69 19.43
N THR A 148 -1.63 4.92 20.28
CA THR A 148 -0.94 3.86 21.00
C THR A 148 -1.84 3.21 22.04
N ASP A 149 -2.47 4.02 22.91
CA ASP A 149 -3.35 3.52 23.95
C ASP A 149 -4.59 2.83 23.36
N ASN A 150 -5.18 3.44 22.32
CA ASN A 150 -6.32 2.87 21.63
C ASN A 150 -5.97 1.55 20.94
N PHE A 151 -4.78 1.44 20.34
CA PHE A 151 -4.30 0.19 19.74
C PHE A 151 -4.10 -0.89 20.80
N ILE A 152 -3.45 -0.57 21.92
CA ILE A 152 -3.26 -1.52 23.02
C ILE A 152 -4.60 -2.00 23.59
N ALA A 153 -5.55 -1.09 23.78
CA ALA A 153 -6.89 -1.43 24.27
C ALA A 153 -7.62 -2.37 23.29
N TRP A 154 -7.53 -2.09 21.99
CA TRP A 154 -8.10 -2.94 20.94
C TRP A 154 -7.46 -4.33 20.90
N VAL A 155 -6.12 -4.43 20.98
CA VAL A 155 -5.42 -5.73 21.03
C VAL A 155 -5.87 -6.54 22.26
N ASN A 156 -5.96 -5.91 23.43
CA ASN A 156 -6.43 -6.59 24.64
C ASN A 156 -7.87 -7.10 24.50
N ALA A 157 -8.74 -6.34 23.83
CA ALA A 157 -10.11 -6.79 23.55
C ALA A 157 -10.12 -8.03 22.64
N CYS A 158 -9.35 -8.03 21.54
CA CYS A 158 -9.25 -9.18 20.64
C CYS A 158 -8.67 -10.45 21.31
N LEU A 159 -7.79 -10.29 22.29
CA LEU A 159 -7.20 -11.42 23.02
C LEU A 159 -8.14 -11.99 24.09
N ALA A 160 -9.20 -11.28 24.45
CA ALA A 160 -10.17 -11.70 25.44
C ALA A 160 -11.36 -12.50 24.85
N GLU A 161 -11.49 -12.51 23.53
CA GLU A 161 -12.46 -13.33 22.76
C GLU A 161 -11.93 -14.75 22.54
#